data_076e57cdf82a78626fb2781067c6df0e
#
_entry.id   076e57cdf82a78626fb2781067c6df0e
#
_cell.length_a   1.000
_cell.length_b   1.000
_cell.length_c   1.000
_cell.angle_alpha   90.00
_cell.angle_beta   90.00
_cell.angle_gamma   90.00
#
_symmetry.space_group_name_H-M   'P 1'
#
loop_
_entity.id
_entity.type
_entity.pdbx_description
1 polymer ?
#
loop_
_entity_poly.entity_id
_entity_poly.type
_entity_poly.pdbx_seq_one_letter_code
_entity_poly.pdbx_strand_id
1 'polypeptide(L)'
;MPPDLFFGTTIATCIIVLKKSKRDNATLFIDASSLFVRSGNKNKLLLDHQRKILDAFTGRQNIDHFARMVENGDIAANGYNIAVSSYVEQADTSEAVDIRELNEKISGIVARQAELRKQIDAIVADLEAAYLETVKTVQKKITGKKKP
;
A
#
# COMPACT_ATOMS: atom_id res chain seq x y z
N MET A 1 -16.62 -7.77 3.78
CA MET A 1 -17.12 -6.65 2.94
C MET A 1 -16.06 -5.55 2.91
N PRO A 2 -15.94 -4.75 1.84
CA PRO A 2 -14.94 -3.68 1.76
C PRO A 2 -15.14 -2.60 2.84
N PRO A 3 -14.08 -1.89 3.24
CA PRO A 3 -14.17 -0.70 4.08
C PRO A 3 -14.88 0.44 3.34
N ASP A 4 -15.20 1.53 4.01
CA ASP A 4 -15.85 2.72 3.43
C ASP A 4 -17.15 2.45 2.64
N LEU A 5 -17.80 1.31 2.87
CA LEU A 5 -19.03 0.94 2.17
C LEU A 5 -20.26 1.68 2.72
N PHE A 6 -20.30 1.91 4.04
CA PHE A 6 -21.43 2.54 4.72
C PHE A 6 -21.11 3.97 5.14
N PHE A 7 -22.17 4.77 5.30
CA PHE A 7 -22.02 6.15 5.77
C PHE A 7 -21.51 6.18 7.23
N GLY A 8 -20.58 7.10 7.49
CA GLY A 8 -20.08 7.36 8.83
C GLY A 8 -19.05 6.37 9.37
N THR A 9 -18.61 5.39 8.58
CA THR A 9 -17.57 4.43 8.99
C THR A 9 -16.57 4.14 7.89
N THR A 10 -15.31 4.01 8.28
CA THR A 10 -14.20 3.56 7.42
C THR A 10 -13.84 2.09 7.69
N ILE A 11 -14.53 1.45 8.63
CA ILE A 11 -14.23 0.08 9.07
C ILE A 11 -14.84 -0.92 8.09
N ALA A 12 -14.13 -2.00 7.83
CA ALA A 12 -14.66 -3.15 7.11
C ALA A 12 -15.78 -3.81 7.94
N THR A 13 -16.90 -4.10 7.30
CA THR A 13 -18.08 -4.69 7.94
C THR A 13 -18.29 -6.12 7.49
N CYS A 14 -18.99 -6.93 8.28
CA CYS A 14 -19.42 -8.27 7.88
C CYS A 14 -20.94 -8.38 7.87
N ILE A 15 -21.46 -9.33 7.08
CA ILE A 15 -22.85 -9.75 7.08
C ILE A 15 -22.87 -11.18 7.59
N ILE A 16 -23.61 -11.42 8.66
CA ILE A 16 -23.81 -12.76 9.21
C ILE A 16 -25.22 -13.24 8.82
N VAL A 17 -25.29 -14.37 8.14
CA VAL A 17 -26.56 -14.99 7.74
C VAL A 17 -26.78 -16.24 8.59
N LEU A 18 -27.80 -16.20 9.44
CA LEU A 18 -28.22 -17.32 10.28
C LEU A 18 -29.42 -18.04 9.68
N LYS A 19 -29.28 -19.33 9.41
CA LYS A 19 -30.33 -20.15 8.81
C LYS A 19 -30.80 -21.22 9.80
N LYS A 20 -32.04 -21.12 10.26
CA LYS A 20 -32.63 -22.05 11.24
C LYS A 20 -32.84 -23.48 10.71
N SER A 21 -33.16 -23.61 9.40
CA SER A 21 -33.45 -24.89 8.74
C SER A 21 -32.24 -25.49 8.01
N LYS A 22 -31.04 -25.31 8.55
CA LYS A 22 -29.80 -25.82 7.97
C LYS A 22 -29.73 -27.34 8.15
N ARG A 23 -29.31 -28.08 7.13
CA ARG A 23 -29.18 -29.54 7.13
C ARG A 23 -27.78 -30.05 7.43
N ASP A 24 -26.79 -29.21 7.27
CA ASP A 24 -25.36 -29.47 7.50
C ASP A 24 -24.83 -28.56 8.62
N ASN A 25 -23.64 -28.86 9.11
CA ASN A 25 -22.99 -28.08 10.17
C ASN A 25 -21.85 -27.19 9.64
N ALA A 26 -21.67 -27.13 8.30
CA ALA A 26 -20.62 -26.35 7.70
C ALA A 26 -20.98 -24.86 7.60
N THR A 27 -20.05 -23.98 7.81
CA THR A 27 -20.18 -22.52 7.69
C THR A 27 -19.46 -22.06 6.43
N LEU A 28 -20.13 -21.23 5.63
CA LEU A 28 -19.53 -20.63 4.46
C LEU A 28 -18.95 -19.27 4.83
N PHE A 29 -17.67 -19.08 4.63
CA PHE A 29 -16.96 -17.81 4.73
C PHE A 29 -16.74 -17.25 3.33
N ILE A 30 -17.07 -15.97 3.12
CA ILE A 30 -16.86 -15.27 1.84
C ILE A 30 -16.08 -13.98 2.14
N ASP A 31 -14.92 -13.82 1.51
CA ASP A 31 -14.16 -12.59 1.55
C ASP A 31 -14.48 -11.73 0.32
N ALA A 32 -15.26 -10.67 0.54
CA ALA A 32 -15.60 -9.69 -0.49
C ALA A 32 -14.88 -8.35 -0.24
N SER A 33 -13.79 -8.33 0.51
CA SER A 33 -13.06 -7.11 0.86
C SER A 33 -12.47 -6.40 -0.35
N SER A 34 -12.09 -7.14 -1.39
CA SER A 34 -11.54 -6.63 -2.65
C SER A 34 -12.59 -6.25 -3.70
N LEU A 35 -13.88 -6.57 -3.47
CA LEU A 35 -14.95 -6.34 -4.43
C LEU A 35 -15.56 -4.95 -4.27
N PHE A 36 -14.93 -3.93 -4.81
CA PHE A 36 -15.48 -2.57 -4.80
C PHE A 36 -14.95 -1.73 -5.94
N VAL A 37 -15.64 -0.62 -6.20
CA VAL A 37 -15.17 0.47 -7.04
C VAL A 37 -15.21 1.74 -6.19
N ARG A 38 -14.16 2.54 -6.26
CA ARG A 38 -14.10 3.81 -5.56
C ARG A 38 -15.05 4.82 -6.24
N SER A 39 -15.92 5.42 -5.46
CA SER A 39 -16.86 6.46 -5.89
C SER A 39 -16.74 7.65 -4.95
N GLY A 40 -15.94 8.64 -5.31
CA GLY A 40 -15.57 9.75 -4.43
C GLY A 40 -14.86 9.24 -3.15
N ASN A 41 -15.41 9.58 -1.99
CA ASN A 41 -14.86 9.18 -0.69
C ASN A 41 -15.42 7.84 -0.16
N LYS A 42 -16.18 7.11 -0.97
CA LYS A 42 -16.84 5.86 -0.58
C LYS A 42 -16.51 4.73 -1.55
N ASN A 43 -16.58 3.51 -1.06
CA ASN A 43 -16.55 2.31 -1.87
C ASN A 43 -17.99 1.90 -2.22
N LYS A 44 -18.18 1.37 -3.43
CA LYS A 44 -19.47 0.95 -3.93
C LYS A 44 -19.38 -0.46 -4.49
N LEU A 45 -20.35 -1.30 -4.16
CA LEU A 45 -20.55 -2.61 -4.79
C LEU A 45 -21.33 -2.44 -6.10
N LEU A 46 -20.73 -2.85 -7.20
CA LEU A 46 -21.43 -2.95 -8.49
C LEU A 46 -22.33 -4.20 -8.51
N LEU A 47 -23.23 -4.23 -9.48
CA LEU A 47 -24.13 -5.40 -9.66
C LEU A 47 -23.36 -6.70 -9.87
N ASP A 48 -22.25 -6.67 -10.59
CA ASP A 48 -21.41 -7.86 -10.82
C ASP A 48 -20.74 -8.35 -9.53
N HIS A 49 -20.32 -7.42 -8.64
CA HIS A 49 -19.81 -7.78 -7.32
C HIS A 49 -20.90 -8.45 -6.47
N GLN A 50 -22.11 -7.90 -6.50
CA GLN A 50 -23.26 -8.45 -5.79
C GLN A 50 -23.62 -9.85 -6.31
N ARG A 51 -23.64 -10.04 -7.63
CA ARG A 51 -23.88 -11.35 -8.26
C ARG A 51 -22.82 -12.36 -7.86
N LYS A 52 -21.53 -12.00 -7.93
CA LYS A 52 -20.43 -12.88 -7.53
C LYS A 52 -20.57 -13.36 -6.07
N ILE A 53 -20.95 -12.46 -5.16
CA ILE A 53 -21.21 -12.81 -3.76
C ILE A 53 -22.43 -13.74 -3.65
N LEU A 54 -23.51 -13.45 -4.36
CA LEU A 54 -24.75 -14.24 -4.34
C LEU A 54 -24.53 -15.65 -4.92
N ASP A 55 -23.78 -15.75 -6.01
CA ASP A 55 -23.46 -17.03 -6.66
C ASP A 55 -22.61 -17.91 -5.73
N ALA A 56 -21.60 -17.35 -5.06
CA ALA A 56 -20.84 -18.08 -4.05
C ALA A 56 -21.70 -18.52 -2.87
N PHE A 57 -22.59 -17.63 -2.41
CA PHE A 57 -23.51 -17.94 -1.31
C PHE A 57 -24.51 -19.04 -1.64
N THR A 58 -25.06 -19.04 -2.85
CA THR A 58 -26.03 -20.05 -3.32
C THR A 58 -25.36 -21.36 -3.71
N GLY A 59 -24.21 -21.29 -4.38
CA GLY A 59 -23.44 -22.44 -4.83
C GLY A 59 -22.77 -23.21 -3.70
N ARG A 60 -22.48 -22.56 -2.56
CA ARG A 60 -21.83 -23.15 -1.37
C ARG A 60 -20.59 -23.98 -1.75
N GLN A 61 -19.72 -23.42 -2.55
CA GLN A 61 -18.50 -24.08 -3.05
C GLN A 61 -17.25 -23.35 -2.57
N ASN A 62 -16.15 -24.09 -2.46
CA ASN A 62 -14.85 -23.49 -2.23
C ASN A 62 -14.39 -22.77 -3.50
N ILE A 63 -13.99 -21.52 -3.37
CA ILE A 63 -13.43 -20.69 -4.42
C ILE A 63 -12.16 -20.08 -3.85
N ASP A 64 -11.04 -20.34 -4.50
CA ASP A 64 -9.73 -19.88 -4.06
C ASP A 64 -9.73 -18.36 -3.85
N HIS A 65 -9.15 -17.93 -2.74
CA HIS A 65 -9.04 -16.54 -2.32
C HIS A 65 -10.35 -15.77 -2.20
N PHE A 66 -11.51 -16.48 -2.20
CA PHE A 66 -12.80 -15.81 -2.18
C PHE A 66 -13.82 -16.46 -1.24
N ALA A 67 -14.01 -17.78 -1.29
CA ALA A 67 -15.02 -18.47 -0.51
C ALA A 67 -14.54 -19.82 -0.01
N ARG A 68 -14.83 -20.16 1.26
CA ARG A 68 -14.47 -21.44 1.86
C ARG A 68 -15.57 -21.98 2.75
N MET A 69 -15.90 -23.25 2.56
CA MET A 69 -16.74 -24.03 3.46
C MET A 69 -15.87 -24.60 4.58
N VAL A 70 -16.29 -24.40 5.83
CA VAL A 70 -15.55 -24.84 7.02
C VAL A 70 -16.50 -25.59 7.93
N GLU A 71 -16.10 -26.78 8.36
CA GLU A 71 -16.87 -27.58 9.30
C GLU A 71 -16.84 -26.97 10.71
N ASN A 72 -17.91 -27.18 11.46
CA ASN A 72 -18.01 -26.62 12.82
C ASN A 72 -16.91 -27.17 13.76
N GLY A 73 -16.42 -28.38 13.50
CA GLY A 73 -15.29 -28.97 14.24
C GLY A 73 -14.01 -28.17 14.07
N ASP A 74 -13.71 -27.72 12.84
CA ASP A 74 -12.52 -26.91 12.56
C ASP A 74 -12.63 -25.51 13.19
N ILE A 75 -13.85 -24.93 13.18
CA ILE A 75 -14.11 -23.66 13.86
C ILE A 75 -13.91 -23.80 15.37
N ALA A 76 -14.38 -24.91 15.97
CA ALA A 76 -14.18 -25.18 17.39
C ALA A 76 -12.68 -25.38 17.72
N ALA A 77 -11.94 -26.11 16.89
CA ALA A 77 -10.50 -26.31 17.04
C ALA A 77 -9.73 -24.98 16.96
N ASN A 78 -10.23 -24.02 16.19
CA ASN A 78 -9.68 -22.66 16.10
C ASN A 78 -10.28 -21.69 17.15
N GLY A 79 -10.71 -22.20 18.29
CA GLY A 79 -11.22 -21.41 19.40
C GLY A 79 -12.51 -20.64 19.10
N TYR A 80 -13.34 -21.16 18.20
CA TYR A 80 -14.57 -20.50 17.70
C TYR A 80 -14.32 -19.14 17.05
N ASN A 81 -13.13 -18.94 16.51
CA ASN A 81 -12.83 -17.74 15.73
C ASN A 81 -13.67 -17.73 14.43
N ILE A 82 -14.44 -16.68 14.21
CA ILE A 82 -15.29 -16.49 13.02
C ILE A 82 -14.76 -15.39 12.09
N ALA A 83 -13.50 -14.97 12.23
CA ALA A 83 -12.89 -14.02 11.34
C ALA A 83 -12.67 -14.64 9.94
N VAL A 84 -13.18 -14.00 8.90
CA VAL A 84 -13.10 -14.51 7.52
C VAL A 84 -11.65 -14.74 7.09
N SER A 85 -10.74 -13.85 7.46
CA SER A 85 -9.30 -13.95 7.16
C SER A 85 -8.60 -15.18 7.75
N SER A 86 -9.21 -15.83 8.75
CA SER A 86 -8.67 -17.08 9.32
C SER A 86 -8.96 -18.31 8.46
N TYR A 87 -9.87 -18.20 7.49
CA TYR A 87 -10.32 -19.31 6.66
C TYR A 87 -10.19 -19.06 5.17
N VAL A 88 -10.24 -17.81 4.74
CA VAL A 88 -10.07 -17.39 3.34
C VAL A 88 -8.77 -16.59 3.23
N GLU A 89 -7.75 -17.21 2.65
CA GLU A 89 -6.50 -16.51 2.33
C GLU A 89 -6.73 -15.52 1.21
N GLN A 90 -6.28 -14.30 1.38
CA GLN A 90 -6.30 -13.32 0.30
C GLN A 90 -5.25 -13.69 -0.75
N ALA A 91 -5.56 -13.42 -2.03
CA ALA A 91 -4.57 -13.58 -3.08
C ALA A 91 -3.37 -12.68 -2.79
N ASP A 92 -2.18 -13.26 -2.80
CA ASP A 92 -0.96 -12.49 -2.67
C ASP A 92 -0.78 -11.65 -3.95
N THR A 93 -1.09 -10.36 -3.83
CA THR A 93 -0.92 -9.38 -4.90
C THR A 93 0.43 -8.67 -4.81
N SER A 94 1.31 -9.11 -3.89
CA SER A 94 2.66 -8.56 -3.84
C SER A 94 3.39 -8.92 -5.13
N GLU A 95 3.88 -7.92 -5.83
CA GLU A 95 4.77 -8.12 -6.97
C GLU A 95 6.01 -8.87 -6.47
N ALA A 96 6.37 -9.96 -7.14
CA ALA A 96 7.62 -10.66 -6.88
C ALA A 96 8.77 -9.69 -7.20
N VAL A 97 9.26 -9.01 -6.17
CA VAL A 97 10.36 -8.06 -6.32
C VAL A 97 11.65 -8.86 -6.54
N ASP A 98 12.23 -8.74 -7.73
CA ASP A 98 13.57 -9.25 -7.96
C ASP A 98 14.58 -8.35 -7.22
N ILE A 99 15.10 -8.91 -6.12
CA ILE A 99 16.07 -8.22 -5.25
C ILE A 99 17.33 -7.82 -6.04
N ARG A 100 17.71 -8.58 -7.07
CA ARG A 100 18.88 -8.26 -7.91
C ARG A 100 18.62 -7.03 -8.75
N GLU A 101 17.49 -6.98 -9.44
CA GLU A 101 17.07 -5.81 -10.23
C GLU A 101 16.95 -4.56 -9.36
N LEU A 102 16.40 -4.71 -8.16
CA LEU A 102 16.28 -3.60 -7.22
C LEU A 102 17.65 -3.09 -6.74
N ASN A 103 18.58 -4.01 -6.43
CA ASN A 103 19.93 -3.65 -6.03
C ASN A 103 20.72 -2.96 -7.17
N GLU A 104 20.54 -3.37 -8.41
CA GLU A 104 21.13 -2.70 -9.58
C GLU A 104 20.59 -1.27 -9.74
N LYS A 105 19.29 -1.09 -9.60
CA LYS A 105 18.65 0.24 -9.62
C LYS A 105 19.18 1.14 -8.49
N ILE A 106 19.28 0.61 -7.27
CA ILE A 106 19.81 1.33 -6.10
C ILE A 106 21.27 1.74 -6.37
N SER A 107 22.11 0.82 -6.85
CA SER A 107 23.51 1.10 -7.17
C SER A 107 23.66 2.20 -8.23
N GLY A 108 22.80 2.17 -9.26
CA GLY A 108 22.77 3.22 -10.29
C GLY A 108 22.35 4.59 -9.74
N ILE A 109 21.36 4.62 -8.84
CA ILE A 109 20.91 5.86 -8.19
C ILE A 109 22.02 6.44 -7.30
N VAL A 110 22.69 5.59 -6.50
CA VAL A 110 23.80 6.00 -5.61
C VAL A 110 24.97 6.55 -6.41
N ALA A 111 25.35 5.90 -7.52
CA ALA A 111 26.42 6.39 -8.40
C ALA A 111 26.07 7.78 -8.99
N ARG A 112 24.83 7.96 -9.46
CA ARG A 112 24.35 9.25 -9.99
C ARG A 112 24.31 10.33 -8.92
N GLN A 113 23.91 9.98 -7.69
CA GLN A 113 23.91 10.90 -6.55
C GLN A 113 25.33 11.36 -6.21
N ALA A 114 26.31 10.46 -6.21
CA ALA A 114 27.72 10.81 -5.98
C ALA A 114 28.26 11.77 -7.04
N GLU A 115 27.94 11.55 -8.31
CA GLU A 115 28.35 12.43 -9.40
C GLU A 115 27.72 13.83 -9.29
N LEU A 116 26.41 13.90 -9.00
CA LEU A 116 25.72 15.18 -8.79
C LEU A 116 26.30 15.95 -7.60
N ARG A 117 26.65 15.25 -6.52
CA ARG A 117 27.26 15.86 -5.35
C ARG A 117 28.62 16.46 -5.68
N LYS A 118 29.45 15.75 -6.46
CA LYS A 118 30.74 16.25 -6.95
C LYS A 118 30.59 17.51 -7.80
N GLN A 119 29.56 17.57 -8.65
CA GLN A 119 29.26 18.75 -9.45
C GLN A 119 28.83 19.94 -8.59
N ILE A 120 28.03 19.72 -7.57
CA ILE A 120 27.65 20.77 -6.61
C ILE A 120 28.88 21.27 -5.85
N ASP A 121 29.73 20.38 -5.36
CA ASP A 121 30.95 20.76 -4.64
C ASP A 121 31.90 21.60 -5.52
N ALA A 122 32.00 21.28 -6.80
CA ALA A 122 32.77 22.08 -7.76
C ALA A 122 32.16 23.49 -7.94
N ILE A 123 30.85 23.60 -8.09
CA ILE A 123 30.16 24.90 -8.22
C ILE A 123 30.34 25.74 -6.95
N VAL A 124 30.24 25.13 -5.77
CA VAL A 124 30.45 25.81 -4.50
C VAL A 124 31.89 26.34 -4.39
N ALA A 125 32.90 25.52 -4.78
CA ALA A 125 34.29 25.94 -4.78
C ALA A 125 34.55 27.14 -5.72
N ASP A 126 33.95 27.13 -6.90
CA ASP A 126 34.05 28.26 -7.86
C ASP A 126 33.41 29.55 -7.29
N LEU A 127 32.25 29.44 -6.64
CA LEU A 127 31.56 30.56 -5.99
C LEU A 127 32.39 31.13 -4.83
N GLU A 128 32.98 30.27 -4.01
CA GLU A 128 33.82 30.69 -2.88
C GLU A 128 35.08 31.41 -3.40
N ALA A 129 35.72 30.90 -4.45
CA ALA A 129 36.85 31.53 -5.07
C ALA A 129 36.50 32.94 -5.62
N ALA A 130 35.41 33.06 -6.35
CA ALA A 130 34.91 34.34 -6.88
C ALA A 130 34.56 35.34 -5.76
N TYR A 131 33.96 34.85 -4.67
CA TYR A 131 33.66 35.69 -3.49
C TYR A 131 34.93 36.23 -2.84
N LEU A 132 35.95 35.38 -2.64
CA LEU A 132 37.25 35.78 -2.07
C LEU A 132 37.96 36.80 -2.94
N GLU A 133 37.90 36.70 -4.26
CA GLU A 133 38.50 37.72 -5.17
C GLU A 133 37.75 39.05 -5.08
N THR A 134 36.45 39.05 -5.02
CA THR A 134 35.66 40.27 -4.83
C THR A 134 35.95 40.97 -3.48
N VAL A 135 36.05 40.19 -2.40
CA VAL A 135 36.40 40.73 -1.07
C VAL A 135 37.82 41.35 -1.09
N LYS A 136 38.83 40.68 -1.68
CA LYS A 136 40.19 41.22 -1.82
C LYS A 136 40.23 42.52 -2.62
N THR A 137 39.43 42.58 -3.69
CA THR A 137 39.37 43.78 -4.57
C THR A 137 38.70 44.97 -3.85
N VAL A 138 37.67 44.75 -3.06
CA VAL A 138 36.99 45.76 -2.23
C VAL A 138 37.94 46.25 -1.11
N GLN A 139 38.66 45.34 -0.47
CA GLN A 139 39.63 45.65 0.60
C GLN A 139 40.78 46.52 0.06
N LYS A 140 41.31 46.21 -1.14
CA LYS A 140 42.34 46.99 -1.80
C LYS A 140 41.86 48.38 -2.20
N LYS A 141 40.60 48.56 -2.59
CA LYS A 141 40.03 49.89 -2.86
C LYS A 141 39.83 50.75 -1.61
N ILE A 142 39.53 50.14 -0.46
CA ILE A 142 39.33 50.81 0.81
C ILE A 142 40.69 51.27 1.37
N THR A 143 41.70 50.39 1.34
CA THR A 143 43.05 50.72 1.83
C THR A 143 43.81 51.68 0.94
N GLY A 144 43.58 51.69 -0.38
CA GLY A 144 44.19 52.61 -1.33
C GLY A 144 43.65 54.05 -1.29
N LYS A 145 42.54 54.31 -0.63
CA LYS A 145 41.95 55.64 -0.44
C LYS A 145 42.39 56.37 0.85
N LYS A 146 43.27 55.77 1.65
CA LYS A 146 43.89 56.40 2.84
C LYS A 146 45.37 56.74 2.53
N LYS A 147 45.63 57.73 1.70
CA LYS A 147 46.86 58.53 1.75
C LYS A 147 46.48 60.00 1.73
N PRO A 148 47.02 60.78 2.68
CA PRO A 148 46.76 62.20 2.80
C PRO A 148 47.27 63.00 1.62
#